data_24df52fbce0f71032eb3372fc9055d53
#
_entry.id   24df52fbce0f71032eb3372fc9055d53
#
_cell.length_a   1.000
_cell.length_b   1.000
_cell.length_c   1.000
_cell.angle_alpha   90.00
_cell.angle_beta   90.00
_cell.angle_gamma   90.00
#
_symmetry.space_group_name_H-M   'P 1'
#
loop_
_entity.id
_entity.type
_entity.pdbx_description
1 polymer ?
#
loop_
_entity_poly.entity_id
_entity_poly.type
_entity_poly.pdbx_seq_one_letter_code
_entity_poly.pdbx_strand_id
1 'polypeptide(L)'
;MSRLDEIDIKFLTGVGPKRAELLAEQLHIRTFYDLLYYFPFRYVDRSRIFQIRELESGMPFIQLKGRFVTMTTVGEGAKRRMQALFSDGTGTIDVVWFNRIKFVAENYRTGVEYVIFGRPSIFNGRFNLAHPEIETSVPGNEPHGLRGAYNMTDKLRNRGFTSKTFQTLISNLLAKTAFIPETLPQTV
;
A
#
# COMPACT_ATOMS: atom_id res chain seq x y z
N MET A 1 -14.86 31.15 6.41
CA MET A 1 -14.24 29.94 5.85
C MET A 1 -13.59 29.22 7.02
N SER A 2 -13.98 27.97 7.28
CA SER A 2 -13.34 27.19 8.34
C SER A 2 -11.88 26.91 7.96
N ARG A 3 -10.96 27.15 8.88
CA ARG A 3 -9.53 26.88 8.67
C ARG A 3 -9.31 25.38 8.69
N LEU A 4 -8.33 24.88 7.93
CA LEU A 4 -8.02 23.43 7.85
C LEU A 4 -7.64 22.84 9.21
N ASP A 5 -7.07 23.63 10.09
CA ASP A 5 -6.68 23.28 11.46
C ASP A 5 -7.89 23.16 12.42
N GLU A 6 -9.06 23.67 12.05
CA GLU A 6 -10.31 23.57 12.81
C GLU A 6 -11.19 22.39 12.37
N ILE A 7 -10.93 21.80 11.20
CA ILE A 7 -11.75 20.72 10.65
C ILE A 7 -11.19 19.37 11.08
N ASP A 8 -11.96 18.64 11.90
CA ASP A 8 -11.61 17.30 12.37
C ASP A 8 -11.50 16.30 11.20
N ILE A 9 -10.45 15.49 11.22
CA ILE A 9 -10.13 14.49 10.19
C ILE A 9 -11.24 13.44 9.99
N LYS A 10 -12.10 13.21 10.98
CA LYS A 10 -13.23 12.26 10.88
C LYS A 10 -14.23 12.62 9.79
N PHE A 11 -14.31 13.90 9.39
CA PHE A 11 -15.20 14.38 8.33
C PHE A 11 -14.63 14.15 6.91
N LEU A 12 -13.38 13.68 6.81
CA LEU A 12 -12.82 13.35 5.52
C LEU A 12 -13.39 12.01 5.01
N THR A 13 -13.79 12.01 3.73
CA THR A 13 -14.27 10.81 3.06
C THR A 13 -13.22 9.69 3.17
N GLY A 14 -13.61 8.54 3.72
CA GLY A 14 -12.74 7.38 3.91
C GLY A 14 -12.08 7.30 5.29
N VAL A 15 -12.28 8.26 6.19
CA VAL A 15 -11.74 8.20 7.56
C VAL A 15 -12.79 7.67 8.55
N GLY A 16 -13.79 8.44 8.87
CA GLY A 16 -14.77 8.11 9.92
C GLY A 16 -14.17 8.05 11.35
N PRO A 17 -15.01 7.90 12.39
CA PRO A 17 -14.58 8.05 13.79
C PRO A 17 -13.45 7.11 14.22
N LYS A 18 -13.59 5.80 13.92
CA LYS A 18 -12.60 4.77 14.34
C LYS A 18 -11.23 4.95 13.71
N ARG A 19 -11.19 5.40 12.44
CA ARG A 19 -9.91 5.68 11.76
C ARG A 19 -9.32 7.00 12.22
N ALA A 20 -10.15 8.01 12.51
CA ALA A 20 -9.72 9.29 13.04
C ALA A 20 -9.02 9.12 14.40
N GLU A 21 -9.62 8.35 15.32
CA GLU A 21 -9.00 8.02 16.61
C GLU A 21 -7.64 7.35 16.45
N LEU A 22 -7.54 6.37 15.53
CA LEU A 22 -6.30 5.67 15.26
C LEU A 22 -5.21 6.57 14.64
N LEU A 23 -5.60 7.46 13.73
CA LEU A 23 -4.68 8.44 13.13
C LEU A 23 -4.18 9.44 14.17
N ALA A 24 -5.08 9.92 15.05
CA ALA A 24 -4.71 10.83 16.14
C ALA A 24 -3.77 10.16 17.15
N GLU A 25 -4.03 8.90 17.53
CA GLU A 25 -3.23 8.16 18.50
C GLU A 25 -1.83 7.81 17.96
N GLN A 26 -1.76 7.36 16.70
CA GLN A 26 -0.55 6.77 16.14
C GLN A 26 0.34 7.75 15.38
N LEU A 27 -0.24 8.80 14.81
CA LEU A 27 0.47 9.76 13.94
C LEU A 27 0.21 11.22 14.31
N HIS A 28 -0.59 11.47 15.36
CA HIS A 28 -1.01 12.82 15.77
C HIS A 28 -1.79 13.60 14.70
N ILE A 29 -2.39 12.89 13.73
CA ILE A 29 -3.22 13.49 12.69
C ILE A 29 -4.65 13.61 13.21
N ARG A 30 -5.08 14.82 13.52
CA ARG A 30 -6.41 15.14 14.09
C ARG A 30 -7.27 15.97 13.16
N THR A 31 -6.64 16.79 12.31
CA THR A 31 -7.29 17.77 11.47
C THR A 31 -6.96 17.58 9.98
N PHE A 32 -7.67 18.29 9.12
CA PHE A 32 -7.33 18.33 7.70
C PHE A 32 -5.94 18.91 7.47
N TYR A 33 -5.55 19.89 8.28
CA TYR A 33 -4.22 20.50 8.24
C TYR A 33 -3.12 19.45 8.54
N ASP A 34 -3.28 18.68 9.60
CA ASP A 34 -2.29 17.65 9.97
C ASP A 34 -2.09 16.64 8.84
N LEU A 35 -3.17 16.22 8.17
CA LEU A 35 -3.07 15.30 7.04
C LEU A 35 -2.40 15.94 5.82
N LEU A 36 -2.69 17.21 5.52
CA LEU A 36 -2.09 17.93 4.41
C LEU A 36 -0.58 18.04 4.55
N TYR A 37 -0.09 18.22 5.78
CA TYR A 37 1.34 18.31 6.09
C TYR A 37 2.00 16.96 6.43
N TYR A 38 1.25 15.87 6.35
CA TYR A 38 1.82 14.53 6.52
C TYR A 38 2.45 14.05 5.21
N PHE A 39 3.70 14.43 4.98
CA PHE A 39 4.45 14.12 3.76
C PHE A 39 5.00 12.69 3.76
N PRO A 40 5.14 12.06 2.58
CA PRO A 40 5.84 10.80 2.46
C PRO A 40 7.33 10.96 2.83
N PHE A 41 7.90 9.98 3.51
CA PHE A 41 9.33 9.99 3.86
C PHE A 41 10.23 9.68 2.66
N ARG A 42 9.69 9.09 1.61
CA ARG A 42 10.35 8.87 0.32
C ARG A 42 9.32 8.65 -0.79
N TYR A 43 9.78 8.81 -2.03
CA TYR A 43 9.03 8.38 -3.18
C TYR A 43 9.61 7.07 -3.72
N VAL A 44 8.73 6.19 -4.18
CA VAL A 44 9.08 4.90 -4.79
C VAL A 44 8.61 4.94 -6.24
N ASP A 45 9.54 4.70 -7.15
CA ASP A 45 9.23 4.60 -8.56
C ASP A 45 8.51 3.28 -8.85
N ARG A 46 7.30 3.37 -9.39
CA ARG A 46 6.48 2.24 -9.85
C ARG A 46 6.25 2.28 -11.36
N SER A 47 7.12 2.97 -12.10
CA SER A 47 6.99 3.07 -13.56
C SER A 47 7.31 1.76 -14.27
N ARG A 48 8.15 0.89 -13.66
CA ARG A 48 8.61 -0.35 -14.26
C ARG A 48 7.93 -1.56 -13.63
N ILE A 49 7.37 -2.40 -14.45
CA ILE A 49 7.00 -3.77 -14.11
C ILE A 49 8.15 -4.67 -14.54
N PHE A 50 8.75 -5.38 -13.58
CA PHE A 50 9.81 -6.34 -13.81
C PHE A 50 9.22 -7.69 -14.19
N GLN A 51 9.98 -8.49 -14.91
CA GLN A 51 9.71 -9.92 -15.12
C GLN A 51 10.42 -10.72 -14.03
N ILE A 52 9.82 -11.86 -13.62
CA ILE A 52 10.40 -12.71 -12.55
C ILE A 52 11.79 -13.23 -12.96
N ARG A 53 12.01 -13.50 -14.24
CA ARG A 53 13.33 -13.91 -14.77
C ARG A 53 14.42 -12.84 -14.66
N GLU A 54 14.04 -11.56 -14.46
CA GLU A 54 14.97 -10.44 -14.31
C GLU A 54 15.40 -10.23 -12.86
N LEU A 55 14.87 -11.04 -11.91
CA LEU A 55 15.15 -10.85 -10.50
C LEU A 55 16.58 -11.21 -10.16
N GLU A 56 17.23 -10.29 -9.44
CA GLU A 56 18.59 -10.44 -8.93
C GLU A 56 18.63 -10.24 -7.41
N SER A 57 19.66 -10.78 -6.80
CA SER A 57 19.88 -10.58 -5.35
C SER A 57 20.17 -9.11 -5.04
N GLY A 58 19.59 -8.62 -3.97
CA GLY A 58 19.82 -7.24 -3.52
C GLY A 58 18.99 -6.17 -4.23
N MET A 59 18.10 -6.55 -5.14
CA MET A 59 17.19 -5.59 -5.77
C MET A 59 16.40 -4.77 -4.75
N PRO A 60 16.09 -3.50 -5.05
CA PRO A 60 15.22 -2.65 -4.24
C PRO A 60 13.76 -3.15 -4.31
N PHE A 61 12.82 -2.32 -3.90
CA PHE A 61 11.40 -2.62 -4.12
C PHE A 61 11.10 -2.68 -5.62
N ILE A 62 10.41 -3.74 -6.01
CA ILE A 62 10.04 -4.04 -7.40
C ILE A 62 8.54 -4.23 -7.54
N GLN A 63 8.07 -4.14 -8.77
CA GLN A 63 6.69 -4.40 -9.15
C GLN A 63 6.66 -5.55 -10.16
N LEU A 64 5.82 -6.56 -9.89
CA LEU A 64 5.60 -7.70 -10.77
C LEU A 64 4.12 -7.76 -11.15
N LYS A 65 3.81 -8.13 -12.39
CA LYS A 65 2.45 -8.37 -12.86
C LYS A 65 2.29 -9.84 -13.24
N GLY A 66 1.25 -10.49 -12.72
CA GLY A 66 1.04 -11.92 -12.94
C GLY A 66 -0.14 -12.47 -12.16
N ARG A 67 -0.11 -13.77 -11.86
CA ARG A 67 -1.22 -14.49 -11.21
C ARG A 67 -0.72 -15.40 -10.12
N PHE A 68 -1.54 -15.58 -9.08
CA PHE A 68 -1.31 -16.65 -8.12
C PHE A 68 -1.66 -17.98 -8.76
N VAL A 69 -0.70 -18.90 -8.77
CA VAL A 69 -0.85 -20.28 -9.26
C VAL A 69 -1.41 -21.16 -8.15
N THR A 70 -0.83 -21.03 -6.95
CA THR A 70 -1.29 -21.72 -5.74
C THR A 70 -1.35 -20.78 -4.57
N MET A 71 -2.27 -21.05 -3.65
CA MET A 71 -2.39 -20.35 -2.38
C MET A 71 -2.77 -21.36 -1.29
N THR A 72 -1.92 -21.57 -0.31
CA THR A 72 -2.09 -22.56 0.73
C THR A 72 -1.76 -21.99 2.11
N THR A 73 -2.50 -22.42 3.14
CA THR A 73 -2.15 -22.12 4.52
C THR A 73 -1.29 -23.24 5.07
N VAL A 74 -0.14 -22.91 5.64
CA VAL A 74 0.84 -23.84 6.17
C VAL A 74 1.13 -23.54 7.64
N GLY A 75 1.37 -24.58 8.43
CA GLY A 75 1.67 -24.51 9.86
C GLY A 75 0.43 -24.32 10.73
N GLU A 76 0.63 -24.42 12.04
CA GLU A 76 -0.42 -24.33 13.06
C GLU A 76 -0.06 -23.31 14.13
N GLY A 77 -1.07 -22.81 14.84
CA GLY A 77 -0.89 -21.85 15.93
C GLY A 77 -0.10 -20.61 15.51
N ALA A 78 0.92 -20.26 16.26
CA ALA A 78 1.79 -19.10 16.01
C ALA A 78 2.68 -19.23 14.75
N LYS A 79 2.87 -20.47 14.25
CA LYS A 79 3.64 -20.73 13.02
C LYS A 79 2.78 -20.72 11.75
N ARG A 80 1.49 -20.48 11.88
CA ARG A 80 0.55 -20.44 10.76
C ARG A 80 0.90 -19.28 9.83
N ARG A 81 1.01 -19.56 8.52
CA ARG A 81 1.27 -18.58 7.48
C ARG A 81 0.54 -18.94 6.19
N MET A 82 0.25 -17.95 5.37
CA MET A 82 -0.19 -18.16 3.99
C MET A 82 1.05 -18.18 3.10
N GLN A 83 1.14 -19.17 2.23
CA GLN A 83 2.13 -19.27 1.16
C GLN A 83 1.42 -19.32 -0.18
N ALA A 84 1.96 -18.61 -1.15
CA ALA A 84 1.45 -18.62 -2.51
C ALA A 84 2.61 -18.70 -3.50
N LEU A 85 2.39 -19.31 -4.65
CA LEU A 85 3.26 -19.28 -5.80
C LEU A 85 2.68 -18.27 -6.79
N PHE A 86 3.46 -17.24 -7.14
CA PHE A 86 3.08 -16.23 -8.11
C PHE A 86 3.89 -16.42 -9.40
N SER A 87 3.25 -16.26 -10.55
CA SER A 87 3.89 -16.41 -11.87
C SER A 87 3.45 -15.30 -12.82
N ASP A 88 4.40 -14.83 -13.61
CA ASP A 88 4.19 -13.91 -14.74
C ASP A 88 4.35 -14.60 -16.09
N GLY A 89 4.55 -15.94 -16.09
CA GLY A 89 4.82 -16.73 -17.28
C GLY A 89 6.32 -16.83 -17.64
N THR A 90 7.20 -15.97 -17.09
CA THR A 90 8.65 -16.02 -17.30
C THR A 90 9.36 -16.78 -16.18
N GLY A 91 8.69 -16.90 -15.02
CA GLY A 91 9.21 -17.57 -13.85
C GLY A 91 8.16 -17.65 -12.74
N THR A 92 8.62 -18.07 -11.56
CA THR A 92 7.80 -18.12 -10.35
C THR A 92 8.52 -17.52 -9.16
N ILE A 93 7.76 -16.89 -8.24
CA ILE A 93 8.27 -16.37 -6.98
C ILE A 93 7.36 -16.80 -5.83
N ASP A 94 7.95 -17.12 -4.69
CA ASP A 94 7.20 -17.44 -3.49
C ASP A 94 6.68 -16.15 -2.83
N VAL A 95 5.44 -16.14 -2.40
CA VAL A 95 4.83 -15.01 -1.67
C VAL A 95 4.31 -15.51 -0.32
N VAL A 96 4.66 -14.79 0.77
CA VAL A 96 4.40 -15.26 2.13
C VAL A 96 3.74 -14.17 2.98
N TRP A 97 2.72 -14.57 3.75
CA TRP A 97 2.09 -13.73 4.77
C TRP A 97 2.09 -14.46 6.11
N PHE A 98 2.70 -13.85 7.12
CA PHE A 98 2.76 -14.35 8.49
C PHE A 98 1.58 -13.88 9.35
N ASN A 99 0.85 -12.87 8.88
CA ASN A 99 -0.34 -12.33 9.53
C ASN A 99 -1.43 -12.04 8.50
N ARG A 100 -2.64 -11.64 8.95
CA ARG A 100 -3.80 -11.32 8.09
C ARG A 100 -4.18 -12.45 7.11
N ILE A 101 -3.91 -13.71 7.47
CA ILE A 101 -4.11 -14.89 6.60
C ILE A 101 -5.57 -14.97 6.12
N LYS A 102 -6.54 -14.74 7.02
CA LYS A 102 -7.97 -14.73 6.68
C LYS A 102 -8.27 -13.67 5.62
N PHE A 103 -7.78 -12.44 5.81
CA PHE A 103 -7.95 -11.36 4.84
C PHE A 103 -7.36 -11.73 3.47
N VAL A 104 -6.16 -12.30 3.43
CA VAL A 104 -5.50 -12.73 2.18
C VAL A 104 -6.35 -13.80 1.48
N ALA A 105 -6.83 -14.82 2.21
CA ALA A 105 -7.65 -15.89 1.67
C ALA A 105 -9.01 -15.41 1.14
N GLU A 106 -9.58 -14.37 1.74
CA GLU A 106 -10.87 -13.81 1.33
C GLU A 106 -10.78 -12.86 0.13
N ASN A 107 -9.65 -12.15 -0.02
CA ASN A 107 -9.54 -11.05 -0.99
C ASN A 107 -8.75 -11.41 -2.26
N TYR A 108 -7.89 -12.44 -2.21
CA TYR A 108 -7.10 -12.83 -3.38
C TYR A 108 -7.46 -14.23 -3.86
N ARG A 109 -7.39 -14.43 -5.18
CA ARG A 109 -7.78 -15.69 -5.84
C ARG A 109 -6.70 -16.12 -6.82
N THR A 110 -6.56 -17.43 -7.02
CA THR A 110 -5.75 -18.00 -8.09
C THR A 110 -6.34 -17.68 -9.46
N GLY A 111 -5.49 -17.56 -10.47
CA GLY A 111 -5.89 -17.28 -11.85
C GLY A 111 -6.26 -15.83 -12.17
N VAL A 112 -6.53 -15.00 -11.15
CA VAL A 112 -6.77 -13.55 -11.33
C VAL A 112 -5.44 -12.83 -11.49
N GLU A 113 -5.42 -11.82 -12.37
CA GLU A 113 -4.22 -11.03 -12.63
C GLU A 113 -4.08 -9.91 -11.60
N TYR A 114 -2.91 -9.84 -10.98
CA TYR A 114 -2.55 -8.85 -9.98
C TYR A 114 -1.24 -8.17 -10.34
N VAL A 115 -1.08 -6.96 -9.83
CA VAL A 115 0.21 -6.29 -9.70
C VAL A 115 0.62 -6.40 -8.23
N ILE A 116 1.77 -7.01 -7.97
CA ILE A 116 2.34 -7.14 -6.62
C ILE A 116 3.58 -6.27 -6.50
N PHE A 117 3.73 -5.60 -5.35
CA PHE A 117 4.85 -4.70 -5.09
C PHE A 117 5.49 -5.05 -3.74
N GLY A 118 6.81 -5.24 -3.75
CA GLY A 118 7.55 -5.59 -2.55
C GLY A 118 9.06 -5.62 -2.79
N ARG A 119 9.82 -5.85 -1.72
CA ARG A 119 11.26 -6.06 -1.81
C ARG A 119 11.54 -7.57 -1.92
N PRO A 120 12.16 -8.03 -3.01
CA PRO A 120 12.49 -9.43 -3.14
C PRO A 120 13.61 -9.79 -2.17
N SER A 121 13.55 -11.01 -1.64
CA SER A 121 14.60 -11.62 -0.82
C SER A 121 14.79 -13.06 -1.25
N ILE A 122 15.91 -13.66 -0.84
CA ILE A 122 16.19 -15.06 -1.12
C ILE A 122 16.02 -15.88 0.15
N PHE A 123 15.21 -16.90 0.09
CA PHE A 123 15.04 -17.87 1.16
C PHE A 123 15.09 -19.30 0.59
N ASN A 124 15.94 -20.14 1.15
CA ASN A 124 16.19 -21.52 0.65
C ASN A 124 16.50 -21.57 -0.86
N GLY A 125 17.31 -20.62 -1.35
CA GLY A 125 17.71 -20.56 -2.75
C GLY A 125 16.64 -20.08 -3.74
N ARG A 126 15.47 -19.64 -3.25
CA ARG A 126 14.37 -19.14 -4.09
C ARG A 126 14.05 -17.68 -3.74
N PHE A 127 13.68 -16.91 -4.75
CA PHE A 127 13.15 -15.57 -4.52
C PHE A 127 11.81 -15.65 -3.82
N ASN A 128 11.60 -14.74 -2.85
CA ASN A 128 10.34 -14.58 -2.18
C ASN A 128 9.99 -13.11 -1.94
N LEU A 129 8.70 -12.85 -1.77
CA LEU A 129 8.14 -11.57 -1.32
C LEU A 129 7.35 -11.79 -0.03
N ALA A 130 7.77 -11.14 1.05
CA ALA A 130 7.03 -11.14 2.30
C ALA A 130 6.07 -9.94 2.36
N HIS A 131 4.79 -10.20 2.61
CA HIS A 131 3.76 -9.17 2.74
C HIS A 131 3.74 -8.12 1.62
N PRO A 132 3.72 -8.51 0.32
CA PRO A 132 3.67 -7.52 -0.75
C PRO A 132 2.38 -6.71 -0.70
N GLU A 133 2.43 -5.49 -1.20
CA GLU A 133 1.22 -4.76 -1.59
C GLU A 133 0.65 -5.40 -2.86
N ILE A 134 -0.66 -5.60 -2.91
CA ILE A 134 -1.33 -6.26 -4.04
C ILE A 134 -2.45 -5.37 -4.54
N GLU A 135 -2.49 -5.17 -5.83
CA GLU A 135 -3.56 -4.47 -6.54
C GLU A 135 -4.08 -5.36 -7.67
N THR A 136 -5.40 -5.37 -7.89
CA THR A 136 -5.95 -6.04 -9.07
C THR A 136 -5.46 -5.32 -10.32
N SER A 137 -4.95 -6.07 -11.28
CA SER A 137 -4.55 -5.52 -12.57
C SER A 137 -5.80 -5.11 -13.35
N VAL A 138 -5.89 -3.84 -13.69
CA VAL A 138 -6.92 -3.31 -14.59
C VAL A 138 -6.19 -2.82 -15.83
N PRO A 139 -6.48 -3.37 -17.03
CA PRO A 139 -5.83 -2.95 -18.26
C PRO A 139 -5.89 -1.44 -18.45
N GLY A 140 -4.76 -0.81 -18.72
CA GLY A 140 -4.64 0.63 -18.89
C GLY A 140 -4.63 1.46 -17.59
N ASN A 141 -4.71 0.83 -16.43
CA ASN A 141 -4.65 1.48 -15.12
C ASN A 141 -3.68 0.77 -14.17
N GLU A 142 -2.60 0.23 -14.71
CA GLU A 142 -1.54 -0.32 -13.88
C GLU A 142 -0.93 0.77 -12.99
N PRO A 143 -0.54 0.41 -11.75
CA PRO A 143 0.16 1.35 -10.88
C PRO A 143 1.50 1.75 -11.51
N HIS A 144 1.66 3.02 -11.87
CA HIS A 144 2.89 3.55 -12.42
C HIS A 144 3.20 4.95 -11.88
N GLY A 145 4.42 5.41 -12.11
CA GLY A 145 4.92 6.70 -11.63
C GLY A 145 5.42 6.67 -10.18
N LEU A 146 5.78 7.83 -9.71
CA LEU A 146 6.26 8.03 -8.34
C LEU A 146 5.11 7.93 -7.35
N ARG A 147 5.24 7.06 -6.36
CA ARG A 147 4.30 6.95 -5.24
C ARG A 147 4.95 7.26 -3.91
N GLY A 148 4.30 8.08 -3.11
CA GLY A 148 4.75 8.40 -1.77
C GLY A 148 4.67 7.18 -0.85
N ALA A 149 5.77 6.87 -0.16
CA ALA A 149 5.80 5.92 0.94
C ALA A 149 5.65 6.67 2.26
N TYR A 150 4.66 6.28 3.05
CA TYR A 150 4.32 6.94 4.31
C TYR A 150 4.76 6.10 5.51
N ASN A 151 5.26 6.78 6.55
CA ASN A 151 5.55 6.12 7.81
C ASN A 151 4.26 5.60 8.44
N MET A 152 4.31 4.38 8.94
CA MET A 152 3.17 3.75 9.59
C MET A 152 3.63 2.86 10.72
N THR A 153 2.92 2.91 11.83
CA THR A 153 3.09 1.95 12.92
C THR A 153 2.50 0.59 12.53
N ASP A 154 2.95 -0.47 13.20
CA ASP A 154 2.39 -1.81 12.97
C ASP A 154 0.89 -1.87 13.32
N LYS A 155 0.44 -1.07 14.30
CA LYS A 155 -0.97 -0.95 14.66
C LYS A 155 -1.81 -0.41 13.49
N LEU A 156 -1.32 0.60 12.76
CA LEU A 156 -1.96 1.11 11.54
C LEU A 156 -1.98 0.06 10.43
N ARG A 157 -0.83 -0.59 10.17
CA ARG A 157 -0.74 -1.65 9.16
C ARG A 157 -1.71 -2.79 9.43
N ASN A 158 -1.80 -3.23 10.69
CA ASN A 158 -2.74 -4.29 11.10
C ASN A 158 -4.21 -3.89 10.95
N ARG A 159 -4.51 -2.59 10.95
CA ARG A 159 -5.85 -2.04 10.71
C ARG A 159 -6.12 -1.70 9.23
N GLY A 160 -5.21 -2.10 8.33
CA GLY A 160 -5.38 -1.98 6.89
C GLY A 160 -4.96 -0.65 6.28
N PHE A 161 -4.21 0.18 7.02
CA PHE A 161 -3.59 1.35 6.42
C PHE A 161 -2.40 0.93 5.56
N THR A 162 -2.28 1.56 4.42
CA THR A 162 -1.18 1.40 3.45
C THR A 162 -0.80 2.78 2.92
N SER A 163 0.33 2.89 2.23
CA SER A 163 0.68 4.14 1.52
C SER A 163 -0.42 4.55 0.53
N LYS A 164 -1.08 3.59 -0.12
CA LYS A 164 -2.24 3.85 -0.99
C LYS A 164 -3.41 4.46 -0.23
N THR A 165 -3.66 4.03 1.02
CA THR A 165 -4.71 4.64 1.86
C THR A 165 -4.41 6.12 2.07
N PHE A 166 -3.18 6.49 2.43
CA PHE A 166 -2.80 7.90 2.61
C PHE A 166 -2.93 8.69 1.31
N GLN A 167 -2.49 8.15 0.18
CA GLN A 167 -2.66 8.79 -1.13
C GLN A 167 -4.13 9.07 -1.43
N THR A 168 -5.01 8.10 -1.18
CA THR A 168 -6.46 8.26 -1.38
C THR A 168 -7.03 9.34 -0.45
N LEU A 169 -6.65 9.35 0.83
CA LEU A 169 -7.11 10.35 1.78
C LEU A 169 -6.64 11.76 1.40
N ILE A 170 -5.38 11.92 0.99
CA ILE A 170 -4.85 13.20 0.53
C ILE A 170 -5.54 13.64 -0.76
N SER A 171 -5.78 12.74 -1.72
CA SER A 171 -6.54 13.06 -2.93
C SER A 171 -7.96 13.52 -2.61
N ASN A 172 -8.63 12.86 -1.65
CA ASN A 172 -9.96 13.26 -1.19
C ASN A 172 -9.94 14.63 -0.49
N LEU A 173 -8.84 14.95 0.21
CA LEU A 173 -8.66 16.26 0.84
C LEU A 173 -8.43 17.34 -0.22
N LEU A 174 -7.52 17.10 -1.17
CA LEU A 174 -7.19 18.03 -2.24
C LEU A 174 -8.39 18.30 -3.20
N ALA A 175 -9.28 17.31 -3.38
CA ALA A 175 -10.51 17.51 -4.13
C ALA A 175 -11.46 18.53 -3.47
N LYS A 176 -11.25 18.83 -2.19
CA LYS A 176 -11.97 19.87 -1.43
C LYS A 176 -11.21 21.19 -1.41
N THR A 177 -10.67 21.62 -2.54
CA THR A 177 -9.77 22.79 -2.69
C THR A 177 -10.35 24.10 -2.16
N ALA A 178 -11.68 24.24 -2.07
CA ALA A 178 -12.34 25.42 -1.49
C ALA A 178 -11.90 25.72 -0.04
N PHE A 179 -11.32 24.77 0.68
CA PHE A 179 -10.80 24.93 2.03
C PHE A 179 -9.33 25.34 2.10
N ILE A 180 -8.61 25.30 0.97
CA ILE A 180 -7.19 25.65 0.90
C ILE A 180 -7.10 27.10 0.43
N PRO A 181 -6.75 28.05 1.30
CA PRO A 181 -6.61 29.45 0.89
C PRO A 181 -5.40 29.59 -0.02
N GLU A 182 -5.55 30.41 -1.07
CA GLU A 182 -4.42 30.86 -1.87
C GLU A 182 -3.53 31.77 -1.02
N THR A 183 -2.27 31.42 -0.92
CA THR A 183 -1.27 32.15 -0.11
C THR A 183 -0.21 32.84 -0.97
N LEU A 184 -0.19 32.57 -2.28
CA LEU A 184 0.73 33.24 -3.19
C LEU A 184 0.19 34.63 -3.59
N PRO A 185 1.07 35.64 -3.75
CA PRO A 185 0.67 36.92 -4.31
C PRO A 185 0.13 36.74 -5.73
N GLN A 186 -0.96 37.47 -6.06
CA GLN A 186 -1.59 37.41 -7.40
C GLN A 186 -0.66 37.92 -8.55
N THR A 187 0.50 38.42 -8.21
CA THR A 187 1.49 39.04 -9.13
C THR A 187 2.77 38.25 -9.28
N VAL A 188 2.70 36.92 -9.25
CA VAL A 188 3.85 36.06 -9.59
C VAL A 188 3.56 35.31 -10.87
#